data_85935f88c2da05a114e7765b359f5c87
#
_entry.id   85935f88c2da05a114e7765b359f5c87
#
_cell.length_a   1.000
_cell.length_b   1.000
_cell.length_c   1.000
_cell.angle_alpha   90.00
_cell.angle_beta   90.00
_cell.angle_gamma   90.00
#
_symmetry.space_group_name_H-M   'P 1'
#
loop_
_entity.id
_entity.type
_entity.pdbx_description
1 polymer ?
#
loop_
_entity_poly.entity_id
_entity_poly.type
_entity_poly.pdbx_seq_one_letter_code
_entity_poly.pdbx_strand_id
1 'polypeptide(L)' 'MRVLITGVHGFVGSNLVEYLKKEHTIYGLDIVQPEKDGVVKTFSWEEMEGLPEFDAVIHLAGKAHD' A
#
# COMPACT_ATOMS: atom_id res chain seq x y z
N MET A 1 -10.36 1.69 9.35
CA MET A 1 -10.45 2.20 7.97
C MET A 1 -9.69 1.29 7.03
N ARG A 2 -10.10 1.24 5.79
CA ARG A 2 -9.32 0.58 4.75
C ARG A 2 -8.45 1.61 4.06
N VAL A 3 -7.15 1.37 4.08
CA VAL A 3 -6.16 2.34 3.61
C VAL A 3 -5.35 1.70 2.50
N LEU A 4 -5.22 2.39 1.38
CA LEU A 4 -4.35 1.96 0.28
C LEU A 4 -3.09 2.78 0.31
N ILE A 5 -1.93 2.11 0.25
CA ILE A 5 -0.64 2.78 0.24
C ILE A 5 0.07 2.40 -1.05
N THR A 6 0.30 3.39 -1.92
CA THR A 6 1.08 3.15 -3.13
C THR A 6 2.56 3.23 -2.77
N GLY A 7 3.36 2.35 -3.36
CA GLY A 7 4.76 2.26 -2.99
C GLY A 7 4.95 1.63 -1.62
N VAL A 8 4.04 0.74 -1.26
CA VAL A 8 3.92 0.20 0.10
C VAL A 8 5.15 -0.57 0.55
N HIS A 9 5.88 -1.14 -0.39
CA HIS A 9 7.04 -1.97 -0.05
C HIS A 9 8.34 -1.19 -0.05
N GLY A 10 8.29 0.12 -0.24
CA GLY A 10 9.46 0.96 -0.06
C GLY A 10 9.73 1.21 1.42
N PHE A 11 10.81 1.94 1.69
CA PHE A 11 11.22 2.17 3.07
C PHE A 11 10.14 2.90 3.88
N VAL A 12 9.64 4.00 3.33
CA VAL A 12 8.64 4.80 4.04
C VAL A 12 7.35 4.02 4.17
N GLY A 13 6.94 3.33 3.10
CA GLY A 13 5.72 2.55 3.13
C GLY A 13 5.75 1.45 4.17
N SER A 14 6.88 0.75 4.28
CA SER A 14 7.01 -0.32 5.24
C SER A 14 6.89 0.20 6.68
N ASN A 15 7.50 1.34 6.96
CA ASN A 15 7.39 1.92 8.28
C ASN A 15 5.97 2.37 8.58
N LEU A 16 5.29 2.90 7.57
CA LEU A 16 3.93 3.35 7.74
C LEU A 16 2.99 2.18 8.03
N VAL A 17 3.21 1.04 7.37
CA VAL A 17 2.42 -0.16 7.63
C VAL A 17 2.56 -0.58 9.08
N GLU A 18 3.80 -0.59 9.59
CA GLU A 18 4.01 -0.97 10.98
C GLU A 18 3.24 -0.06 11.94
N TYR A 19 3.17 1.20 11.59
CA TYR A 19 2.49 2.17 12.43
C TYR A 19 0.97 2.01 12.40
N LEU A 20 0.42 1.72 11.22
CA LEU A 20 -1.02 1.76 11.01
C LEU A 20 -1.72 0.41 11.14
N LYS A 21 -0.98 -0.69 11.03
CA LYS A 21 -1.61 -2.00 10.84
C LYS A 21 -2.48 -2.44 12.00
N LYS A 22 -2.24 -1.92 13.19
CA LYS A 22 -2.99 -2.34 14.37
C LYS A 22 -4.40 -1.77 14.39
N GLU A 23 -4.60 -0.63 13.75
CA GLU A 23 -5.89 0.05 13.81
C GLU A 23 -6.58 0.15 12.47
N HIS A 24 -5.88 -0.20 11.38
CA HIS A 24 -6.43 -0.04 10.05
C HIS A 24 -6.14 -1.27 9.22
N THR A 25 -6.98 -1.49 8.22
CA THR A 25 -6.76 -2.56 7.26
C THR A 25 -5.97 -1.98 6.10
N ILE A 26 -4.78 -2.50 5.85
CA ILE A 26 -3.83 -1.91 4.92
C ILE A 26 -3.78 -2.73 3.64
N TYR A 27 -3.91 -2.05 2.52
CA TYR A 27 -3.71 -2.63 1.19
C TYR A 27 -2.60 -1.87 0.51
N GLY A 28 -1.93 -2.52 -0.42
CA GLY A 28 -0.82 -1.91 -1.12
C GLY A 28 -1.02 -1.86 -2.61
N LEU A 29 -0.30 -0.98 -3.27
CA LEU A 29 -0.19 -0.90 -4.72
C LEU A 29 1.28 -0.67 -5.01
N ASP A 30 1.92 -1.63 -5.67
CA ASP A 30 3.36 -1.56 -5.88
C ASP A 30 3.72 -2.38 -7.11
N ILE A 31 4.91 -2.12 -7.65
CA ILE A 31 5.41 -2.91 -8.77
C ILE A 31 5.87 -4.29 -8.31
N VAL A 32 6.19 -4.44 -7.02
CA VAL A 32 6.50 -5.75 -6.45
C VAL A 32 5.38 -6.11 -5.49
N GLN A 33 5.06 -7.39 -5.41
CA GLN A 33 3.94 -7.85 -4.60
C GLN A 33 4.31 -8.98 -3.65
N PRO A 34 5.35 -8.83 -2.83
CA PRO A 34 5.65 -9.86 -1.85
C PRO A 34 4.60 -9.84 -0.75
N GLU A 35 4.47 -10.95 -0.07
CA GLU A 35 3.63 -10.98 1.11
C GLU A 35 4.31 -10.20 2.22
N LYS A 36 3.49 -9.44 2.95
CA LYS A 36 4.03 -8.61 4.01
C LYS A 36 3.05 -8.57 5.16
N ASP A 37 3.56 -8.78 6.36
CA ASP A 37 2.74 -8.71 7.54
C ASP A 37 2.12 -7.32 7.67
N GLY A 38 0.83 -7.29 7.92
CA GLY A 38 0.12 -6.04 8.05
C GLY A 38 -0.51 -5.53 6.76
N VAL A 39 -0.14 -6.10 5.61
CA VAL A 39 -0.73 -5.73 4.33
C VAL A 39 -1.59 -6.89 3.87
N VAL A 40 -2.89 -6.63 3.71
CA VAL A 40 -3.83 -7.69 3.34
C VAL A 40 -3.54 -8.19 1.93
N LYS A 41 -3.31 -7.29 1.02
CA LYS A 41 -2.99 -7.63 -0.36
C LYS A 41 -2.28 -6.46 -1.01
N THR A 42 -1.31 -6.74 -1.86
CA THR A 42 -0.67 -5.74 -2.69
C THR A 42 -1.15 -5.92 -4.11
N PHE A 43 -1.75 -4.89 -4.67
CA PHE A 43 -2.22 -4.90 -6.05
C PHE A 43 -1.10 -4.44 -6.98
N SER A 44 -1.15 -4.93 -8.21
CA SER A 44 -0.27 -4.40 -9.24
C SER A 44 -0.90 -3.18 -9.88
N TRP A 45 -0.08 -2.40 -10.60
CA TRP A 45 -0.61 -1.24 -11.29
C TRP A 45 -1.62 -1.63 -12.38
N GLU A 46 -1.51 -2.85 -12.90
CA GLU A 46 -2.45 -3.33 -13.91
C GLU A 46 -3.83 -3.59 -13.34
N GLU A 47 -3.93 -3.76 -12.04
CA GLU A 47 -5.20 -4.03 -11.38
C GLU A 47 -5.92 -2.76 -10.95
N MET A 48 -5.39 -1.61 -11.32
CA MET A 48 -5.84 -0.35 -10.77
C MET A 48 -7.31 -0.07 -11.00
N GLU A 49 -7.84 -0.48 -12.15
CA GLU A 49 -9.23 -0.21 -12.47
C GLU A 49 -10.21 -1.08 -11.69
N GLY A 50 -9.73 -2.18 -11.17
CA GLY A 50 -10.60 -3.09 -10.41
C GLY A 50 -10.45 -2.98 -8.92
N LEU A 51 -9.84 -1.93 -8.42
CA LEU A 51 -9.59 -1.80 -7.00
C LEU A 51 -10.88 -1.58 -6.24
N PRO A 52 -10.99 -2.13 -5.03
CA PRO A 52 -12.13 -1.82 -4.17
C PRO A 52 -12.03 -0.38 -3.68
N GLU A 53 -13.07 0.06 -3.01
CA GLU A 53 -13.05 1.39 -2.43
C GLU A 53 -12.23 1.40 -1.16
N PHE A 54 -11.54 2.51 -0.93
CA PHE A 54 -10.75 2.71 0.27
C PHE A 54 -11.18 3.98 0.95
N ASP A 55 -10.97 4.02 2.26
CA ASP A 55 -11.31 5.20 3.04
C ASP A 55 -10.25 6.27 2.90
N ALA A 56 -9.01 5.86 2.67
CA ALA A 56 -7.91 6.78 2.50
C ALA A 56 -6.88 6.18 1.56
N VAL A 57 -6.17 7.03 0.84
CA VAL A 57 -5.10 6.62 -0.06
C VAL A 57 -3.87 7.44 0.29
N ILE A 58 -2.75 6.76 0.52
CA ILE A 58 -1.48 7.41 0.79
C ILE A 58 -0.57 7.09 -0.39
N HIS A 59 -0.16 8.11 -1.10
CA HIS A 59 0.57 7.94 -2.35
C HIS A 59 2.06 8.22 -2.12
N LEU A 60 2.84 7.15 -2.10
CA LEU A 60 4.29 7.25 -1.92
C LEU A 60 5.06 6.88 -3.18
N ALA A 61 4.39 6.22 -4.13
CA ALA A 61 5.04 5.78 -5.35
C ALA A 61 5.40 6.99 -6.21
N GLY A 62 6.43 6.82 -7.02
CA GLY A 62 6.81 7.86 -7.95
C GLY A 62 7.80 8.86 -7.41
N LYS A 63 8.24 8.65 -6.20
CA LYS A 63 9.20 9.58 -5.58
C LYS A 63 10.64 9.18 -5.78
N ALA A 64 10.85 7.93 -6.08
CA ALA A 64 12.16 7.33 -5.89
C ALA A 64 13.23 7.90 -6.79
N HIS A 65 12.87 8.23 -8.00
CA HIS A 65 13.89 8.62 -8.97
C HIS A 65 14.17 10.11 -8.99
N ASP A 66 13.57 10.80 -8.13
CA ASP A 66 13.77 12.25 -8.08
C ASP A 66 15.14 12.63 -7.62
#